data_3c39af104f182ad55a80843afb2667fe
#
_entry.id   3c39af104f182ad55a80843afb2667fe
#
_cell.length_a   1.000
_cell.length_b   1.000
_cell.length_c   1.000
_cell.angle_alpha   90.00
_cell.angle_beta   90.00
_cell.angle_gamma   90.00
#
_symmetry.space_group_name_H-M   'P 1'
#
loop_
_entity.id
_entity.type
_entity.pdbx_description
1 polymer ?
#
loop_
_entity_poly.entity_id
_entity_poly.type
_entity_poly.pdbx_seq_one_letter_code
_entity_poly.pdbx_strand_id
1 'polypeptide(L)'
;MIPWDYNHYPFDAWNKNHTLDSAMSASVNWYFQTIDKKLGHGKIRSYLQQIHYGNESIDQSDSYWMESSLKISAFEQVSLLTDFYQNTFAFNPEHIAAVKDSIRLITHGKNTLYGKTGTGNVNGQNVNGWFIGYIENSQNTYFFATNIQAEQQASGSIASEITLNLLETMGIWN
;
A
#
# COMPACT_ATOMS: atom_id res chain seq x y z
N MET A 1 -9.34 -8.94 14.02
CA MET A 1 -8.04 -9.56 14.38
C MET A 1 -7.95 -10.93 13.72
N ILE A 2 -6.81 -11.24 13.08
CA ILE A 2 -6.50 -12.57 12.53
C ILE A 2 -5.43 -13.19 13.44
N PRO A 3 -5.65 -14.39 13.97
CA PRO A 3 -4.66 -15.07 14.79
C PRO A 3 -3.45 -15.49 13.96
N TRP A 4 -2.29 -15.47 14.60
CA TRP A 4 -1.05 -16.00 14.03
C TRP A 4 -1.17 -17.51 13.81
N ASP A 5 -0.63 -17.97 12.71
CA ASP A 5 -0.66 -19.37 12.28
C ASP A 5 0.49 -20.22 12.88
N TYR A 6 1.29 -19.62 13.77
CA TYR A 6 2.48 -20.19 14.41
C TYR A 6 3.63 -20.54 13.44
N ASN A 7 3.56 -20.17 12.17
CA ASN A 7 4.70 -20.23 11.28
C ASN A 7 5.76 -19.20 11.70
N HIS A 8 7.02 -19.55 11.55
CA HIS A 8 8.11 -18.62 11.84
C HIS A 8 8.43 -17.78 10.60
N TYR A 9 8.19 -16.49 10.70
CA TYR A 9 8.46 -15.51 9.66
C TYR A 9 9.77 -14.77 9.93
N PRO A 10 10.45 -14.24 8.89
CA PRO A 10 11.77 -13.61 9.05
C PRO A 10 11.76 -12.30 9.85
N PHE A 11 10.60 -11.69 10.02
CA PHE A 11 10.43 -10.46 10.81
C PHE A 11 9.70 -10.77 12.10
N ASP A 12 10.32 -10.47 13.25
CA ASP A 12 9.73 -10.73 14.58
C ASP A 12 8.35 -10.08 14.74
N ALA A 13 8.18 -8.90 14.15
CA ALA A 13 6.90 -8.18 14.15
C ALA A 13 5.76 -8.98 13.51
N TRP A 14 6.04 -9.96 12.65
CA TRP A 14 5.05 -10.78 11.97
C TRP A 14 4.58 -11.99 12.79
N ASN A 15 5.38 -12.39 13.81
CA ASN A 15 5.16 -13.61 14.59
C ASN A 15 4.21 -13.38 15.78
N LYS A 16 3.02 -12.84 15.51
CA LYS A 16 1.95 -12.57 16.49
C LYS A 16 0.60 -12.35 15.81
N ASN A 17 -0.47 -12.28 16.60
CA ASN A 17 -1.81 -11.92 16.09
C ASN A 17 -1.82 -10.48 15.57
N HIS A 18 -2.57 -10.23 14.46
CA HIS A 18 -2.66 -8.91 13.86
C HIS A 18 -4.08 -8.40 13.70
N THR A 19 -4.26 -7.10 13.91
CA THR A 19 -5.37 -6.28 13.40
C THR A 19 -5.01 -5.71 12.04
N LEU A 20 -5.93 -5.02 11.35
CA LEU A 20 -5.63 -4.30 10.12
C LEU A 20 -4.48 -3.29 10.32
N ASP A 21 -4.55 -2.46 11.36
CA ASP A 21 -3.55 -1.45 11.66
C ASP A 21 -2.16 -2.04 11.86
N SER A 22 -2.04 -3.04 12.73
CA SER A 22 -0.75 -3.65 13.01
C SER A 22 -0.19 -4.43 11.81
N ALA A 23 -1.05 -5.03 10.99
CA ALA A 23 -0.65 -5.73 9.77
C ALA A 23 -0.20 -4.74 8.67
N MET A 24 -0.92 -3.63 8.50
CA MET A 24 -0.57 -2.57 7.56
C MET A 24 0.76 -1.91 7.97
N SER A 25 0.89 -1.50 9.22
CA SER A 25 2.10 -0.86 9.75
C SER A 25 3.34 -1.74 9.61
N ALA A 26 3.23 -3.04 9.91
CA ALA A 26 4.36 -3.98 9.82
C ALA A 26 4.46 -4.69 8.45
N SER A 27 3.61 -4.34 7.47
CA SER A 27 3.57 -4.97 6.14
C SER A 27 3.48 -6.50 6.20
N VAL A 28 2.56 -7.03 7.00
CA VAL A 28 2.42 -8.47 7.29
C VAL A 28 1.76 -9.19 6.12
N ASN A 29 2.56 -9.71 5.20
CA ASN A 29 2.06 -10.35 3.98
C ASN A 29 1.09 -11.51 4.25
N TRP A 30 1.40 -12.39 5.22
CA TRP A 30 0.54 -13.53 5.53
C TRP A 30 -0.87 -13.13 5.99
N TYR A 31 -1.01 -11.94 6.63
CA TYR A 31 -2.31 -11.41 7.04
C TYR A 31 -3.19 -11.14 5.81
N PHE A 32 -2.65 -10.45 4.81
CA PHE A 32 -3.37 -10.13 3.57
C PHE A 32 -3.61 -11.37 2.70
N GLN A 33 -2.63 -12.28 2.61
CA GLN A 33 -2.81 -13.57 1.95
C GLN A 33 -3.95 -14.39 2.59
N THR A 34 -4.10 -14.32 3.93
CA THR A 34 -5.23 -14.98 4.61
C THR A 34 -6.58 -14.38 4.23
N ILE A 35 -6.64 -13.06 4.03
CA ILE A 35 -7.84 -12.37 3.56
C ILE A 35 -8.15 -12.80 2.12
N ASP A 36 -7.15 -12.78 1.24
CA ASP A 36 -7.27 -13.16 -0.16
C ASP A 36 -7.77 -14.60 -0.32
N LYS A 37 -7.23 -15.54 0.43
CA LYS A 37 -7.69 -16.93 0.47
C LYS A 37 -9.16 -17.07 0.88
N LYS A 38 -9.59 -16.27 1.87
CA LYS A 38 -10.98 -16.28 2.34
C LYS A 38 -11.94 -15.68 1.31
N LEU A 39 -11.51 -14.67 0.57
CA LEU A 39 -12.32 -14.04 -0.49
C LEU A 39 -12.38 -14.90 -1.75
N GLY A 40 -11.25 -15.50 -2.11
CA GLY A 40 -11.04 -16.24 -3.35
C GLY A 40 -10.81 -15.34 -4.57
N HIS A 41 -10.02 -15.84 -5.53
CA HIS A 41 -9.56 -15.08 -6.70
C HIS A 41 -10.71 -14.49 -7.55
N GLY A 42 -11.85 -15.19 -7.64
CA GLY A 42 -13.01 -14.68 -8.39
C GLY A 42 -13.54 -13.37 -7.84
N LYS A 43 -13.68 -13.28 -6.51
CA LYS A 43 -14.16 -12.06 -5.85
C LYS A 43 -13.15 -10.94 -5.87
N ILE A 44 -11.87 -11.28 -5.69
CA ILE A 44 -10.77 -10.30 -5.79
C ILE A 44 -10.73 -9.70 -7.19
N ARG A 45 -10.79 -10.53 -8.25
CA ARG A 45 -10.84 -10.04 -9.63
C ARG A 45 -12.01 -9.10 -9.88
N SER A 46 -13.19 -9.41 -9.34
CA SER A 46 -14.36 -8.52 -9.43
C SER A 46 -14.12 -7.16 -8.77
N TYR A 47 -13.42 -7.13 -7.63
CA TYR A 47 -13.05 -5.86 -6.98
C TYR A 47 -12.00 -5.08 -7.79
N LEU A 48 -10.97 -5.74 -8.30
CA LEU A 48 -9.95 -5.08 -9.13
C LEU A 48 -10.57 -4.46 -10.38
N GLN A 49 -11.54 -5.14 -11.00
CA GLN A 49 -12.31 -4.61 -12.13
C GLN A 49 -13.20 -3.44 -11.72
N GLN A 50 -13.88 -3.54 -10.57
CA GLN A 50 -14.73 -2.46 -10.07
C GLN A 50 -13.96 -1.16 -9.85
N ILE A 51 -12.71 -1.25 -9.37
CA ILE A 51 -11.87 -0.09 -9.08
C ILE A 51 -10.86 0.23 -10.20
N HIS A 52 -10.92 -0.51 -11.31
CA HIS A 52 -10.00 -0.36 -12.46
C HIS A 52 -8.52 -0.42 -12.03
N TYR A 53 -8.15 -1.43 -11.24
CA TYR A 53 -6.80 -1.55 -10.69
C TYR A 53 -5.80 -2.03 -11.75
N GLY A 54 -5.06 -1.11 -12.35
CA GLY A 54 -3.98 -1.41 -13.29
C GLY A 54 -4.41 -2.38 -14.39
N ASN A 55 -3.65 -3.47 -14.56
CA ASN A 55 -3.94 -4.50 -15.57
C ASN A 55 -4.97 -5.56 -15.13
N GLU A 56 -5.52 -5.48 -13.91
CA GLU A 56 -6.53 -6.39 -13.34
C GLU A 56 -6.13 -7.89 -13.37
N SER A 57 -4.86 -8.19 -13.63
CA SER A 57 -4.37 -9.55 -13.86
C SER A 57 -4.02 -10.25 -12.57
N ILE A 58 -4.67 -11.38 -12.32
CA ILE A 58 -4.38 -12.28 -11.20
C ILE A 58 -4.01 -13.65 -11.77
N ASP A 59 -2.81 -14.12 -11.46
CA ASP A 59 -2.41 -15.50 -11.71
C ASP A 59 -3.00 -16.45 -10.65
N GLN A 60 -2.58 -17.70 -10.67
CA GLN A 60 -3.05 -18.73 -9.72
C GLN A 60 -2.33 -18.67 -8.36
N SER A 61 -1.33 -17.78 -8.20
CA SER A 61 -0.57 -17.68 -6.96
C SER A 61 -1.28 -16.85 -5.90
N ASP A 62 -1.07 -17.16 -4.63
CA ASP A 62 -1.50 -16.33 -3.50
C ASP A 62 -0.65 -15.06 -3.33
N SER A 63 0.25 -14.79 -4.28
CA SER A 63 1.22 -13.69 -4.27
C SER A 63 1.18 -12.88 -5.56
N TYR A 64 0.05 -12.87 -6.28
CA TYR A 64 -0.14 -12.17 -7.56
C TYR A 64 0.21 -10.67 -7.50
N TRP A 65 0.19 -10.08 -6.32
CA TRP A 65 0.55 -8.67 -6.05
C TRP A 65 2.04 -8.47 -5.63
N MET A 66 2.83 -9.55 -5.54
CA MET A 66 4.25 -9.53 -5.17
C MET A 66 5.12 -9.81 -6.41
N GLU A 67 5.58 -8.76 -7.12
CA GLU A 67 6.41 -8.89 -8.34
C GLU A 67 5.93 -9.98 -9.32
N SER A 68 4.62 -10.08 -9.50
CA SER A 68 3.98 -11.11 -10.33
C SER A 68 3.05 -10.48 -11.38
N SER A 69 1.85 -11.04 -11.57
CA SER A 69 0.96 -10.72 -12.69
C SER A 69 0.27 -9.36 -12.55
N LEU A 70 -0.08 -8.93 -11.32
CA LEU A 70 -0.79 -7.67 -11.09
C LEU A 70 0.18 -6.48 -11.19
N LYS A 71 -0.10 -5.58 -12.12
CA LYS A 71 0.71 -4.38 -12.37
C LYS A 71 -0.15 -3.13 -12.39
N ILE A 72 0.42 -2.04 -11.90
CA ILE A 72 -0.19 -0.72 -11.92
C ILE A 72 0.90 0.34 -12.15
N SER A 73 0.60 1.40 -12.88
CA SER A 73 1.49 2.54 -13.03
C SER A 73 1.34 3.52 -11.87
N ALA A 74 2.34 4.39 -11.67
CA ALA A 74 2.27 5.45 -10.66
C ALA A 74 1.10 6.42 -10.93
N PHE A 75 0.78 6.67 -12.20
CA PHE A 75 -0.34 7.51 -12.61
C PHE A 75 -1.69 6.92 -12.19
N GLU A 76 -1.92 5.65 -12.53
CA GLU A 76 -3.14 4.92 -12.13
C GLU A 76 -3.25 4.83 -10.60
N GLN A 77 -2.12 4.67 -9.89
CA GLN A 77 -2.10 4.60 -8.45
C GLN A 77 -2.54 5.93 -7.78
N VAL A 78 -2.13 7.08 -8.34
CA VAL A 78 -2.60 8.40 -7.86
C VAL A 78 -4.09 8.58 -8.12
N SER A 79 -4.58 8.19 -9.31
CA SER A 79 -6.01 8.24 -9.64
C SER A 79 -6.82 7.37 -8.67
N LEU A 80 -6.38 6.13 -8.46
CA LEU A 80 -7.02 5.20 -7.54
C LEU A 80 -7.06 5.72 -6.10
N LEU A 81 -5.96 6.30 -5.60
CA LEU A 81 -5.92 6.92 -4.27
C LEU A 81 -6.88 8.10 -4.14
N THR A 82 -7.00 8.90 -5.19
CA THR A 82 -7.95 10.03 -5.24
C THR A 82 -9.39 9.54 -5.17
N ASP A 83 -9.74 8.55 -6.00
CA ASP A 83 -11.07 7.95 -6.02
C ASP A 83 -11.40 7.25 -4.68
N PHE A 84 -10.44 6.56 -4.10
CA PHE A 84 -10.58 5.95 -2.78
C PHE A 84 -10.81 7.03 -1.69
N TYR A 85 -10.02 8.10 -1.71
CA TYR A 85 -10.14 9.20 -0.74
C TYR A 85 -11.51 9.87 -0.80
N GLN A 86 -12.03 10.10 -2.01
CA GLN A 86 -13.34 10.68 -2.28
C GLN A 86 -14.50 9.68 -2.14
N ASN A 87 -14.18 8.40 -1.95
CA ASN A 87 -15.13 7.29 -1.95
C ASN A 87 -16.00 7.22 -3.21
N THR A 88 -15.41 7.48 -4.38
CA THR A 88 -16.10 7.39 -5.68
C THR A 88 -16.64 5.99 -5.96
N PHE A 89 -16.01 4.96 -5.39
CA PHE A 89 -16.43 3.56 -5.50
C PHE A 89 -17.64 3.20 -4.64
N ALA A 90 -18.18 4.13 -3.85
CA ALA A 90 -19.30 3.95 -2.94
C ALA A 90 -19.09 2.78 -1.93
N PHE A 91 -17.88 2.61 -1.45
CA PHE A 91 -17.59 1.66 -0.37
C PHE A 91 -18.20 2.12 0.96
N ASN A 92 -18.36 1.19 1.91
CA ASN A 92 -18.80 1.54 3.24
C ASN A 92 -17.85 2.57 3.87
N PRO A 93 -18.33 3.75 4.33
CA PRO A 93 -17.50 4.79 4.89
C PRO A 93 -16.64 4.34 6.09
N GLU A 94 -17.14 3.41 6.91
CA GLU A 94 -16.39 2.84 8.03
C GLU A 94 -15.16 2.04 7.54
N HIS A 95 -15.28 1.32 6.41
CA HIS A 95 -14.16 0.60 5.83
C HIS A 95 -13.13 1.56 5.24
N ILE A 96 -13.57 2.64 4.58
CA ILE A 96 -12.68 3.70 4.09
C ILE A 96 -11.92 4.34 5.26
N ALA A 97 -12.62 4.70 6.33
CA ALA A 97 -12.01 5.28 7.53
C ALA A 97 -10.96 4.32 8.13
N ALA A 98 -11.31 3.03 8.29
CA ALA A 98 -10.37 2.04 8.83
C ALA A 98 -9.10 1.90 8.00
N VAL A 99 -9.20 1.95 6.66
CA VAL A 99 -8.00 1.90 5.79
C VAL A 99 -7.21 3.20 5.90
N LYS A 100 -7.86 4.37 5.87
CA LYS A 100 -7.18 5.67 6.08
C LYS A 100 -6.42 5.69 7.40
N ASP A 101 -7.04 5.28 8.49
CA ASP A 101 -6.40 5.23 9.81
C ASP A 101 -5.19 4.29 9.80
N SER A 102 -5.29 3.13 9.14
CA SER A 102 -4.22 2.12 9.09
C SER A 102 -2.98 2.55 8.30
N ILE A 103 -3.09 3.56 7.42
CA ILE A 103 -1.98 4.12 6.64
C ILE A 103 -1.54 5.50 7.15
N ARG A 104 -2.10 5.98 8.26
CA ARG A 104 -1.68 7.23 8.88
C ARG A 104 -0.27 7.07 9.45
N LEU A 105 0.66 7.93 9.03
CA LEU A 105 2.07 7.83 9.44
C LEU A 105 2.41 8.84 10.53
N ILE A 106 2.28 10.14 10.23
CA ILE A 106 2.70 11.20 11.14
C ILE A 106 1.91 12.49 10.87
N THR A 107 1.70 13.28 11.93
CA THR A 107 1.19 14.66 11.84
C THR A 107 2.29 15.61 12.25
N HIS A 108 2.60 16.60 11.40
CA HIS A 108 3.52 17.68 11.67
C HIS A 108 2.83 19.02 11.42
N GLY A 109 2.66 19.83 12.46
CA GLY A 109 1.92 21.08 12.39
C GLY A 109 0.46 20.87 11.95
N LYS A 110 0.12 21.38 10.77
CA LYS A 110 -1.21 21.25 10.16
C LYS A 110 -1.31 20.15 9.10
N ASN A 111 -0.19 19.52 8.78
CA ASN A 111 -0.09 18.50 7.75
C ASN A 111 -0.12 17.11 8.38
N THR A 112 -0.90 16.20 7.83
CA THR A 112 -0.89 14.78 8.18
C THR A 112 -0.50 13.98 6.96
N LEU A 113 0.54 13.17 7.11
CA LEU A 113 1.03 12.24 6.09
C LEU A 113 0.36 10.89 6.25
N TYR A 114 -0.19 10.40 5.18
CA TYR A 114 -0.73 9.05 5.02
C TYR A 114 0.04 8.35 3.91
N GLY A 115 0.37 7.09 4.10
CA GLY A 115 1.07 6.38 3.04
C GLY A 115 1.45 4.95 3.37
N LYS A 116 1.88 4.24 2.34
CA LYS A 116 2.36 2.87 2.44
C LYS A 116 3.53 2.66 1.50
N THR A 117 4.59 2.07 2.03
CA THR A 117 5.74 1.60 1.26
C THR A 117 5.51 0.19 0.75
N GLY A 118 6.09 -0.13 -0.40
CA GLY A 118 6.19 -1.48 -0.94
C GLY A 118 7.61 -1.76 -1.43
N THR A 119 8.08 -2.99 -1.29
CA THR A 119 9.37 -3.41 -1.83
C THR A 119 9.19 -4.73 -2.56
N GLY A 120 9.43 -4.73 -3.86
CA GLY A 120 9.52 -5.92 -4.67
C GLY A 120 10.91 -6.52 -4.61
N ASN A 121 10.99 -7.83 -4.33
CA ASN A 121 12.24 -8.56 -4.22
C ASN A 121 12.27 -9.70 -5.23
N VAL A 122 13.35 -9.77 -6.01
CA VAL A 122 13.62 -10.86 -6.94
C VAL A 122 15.00 -11.42 -6.64
N ASN A 123 15.08 -12.71 -6.37
CA ASN A 123 16.34 -13.42 -6.06
C ASN A 123 17.16 -12.75 -4.93
N GLY A 124 16.50 -12.23 -3.91
CA GLY A 124 17.14 -11.56 -2.78
C GLY A 124 17.54 -10.10 -3.02
N GLN A 125 17.30 -9.57 -4.22
CA GLN A 125 17.57 -8.16 -4.55
C GLN A 125 16.29 -7.32 -4.54
N ASN A 126 16.34 -6.15 -3.94
CA ASN A 126 15.24 -5.18 -3.98
C ASN A 126 15.27 -4.45 -5.32
N VAL A 127 14.32 -4.77 -6.18
CA VAL A 127 14.30 -4.31 -7.59
C VAL A 127 13.20 -3.30 -7.87
N ASN A 128 12.22 -3.15 -6.96
CA ASN A 128 11.05 -2.31 -7.17
C ASN A 128 10.61 -1.69 -5.84
N GLY A 129 10.80 -0.40 -5.69
CA GLY A 129 10.43 0.36 -4.51
C GLY A 129 9.23 1.26 -4.78
N TRP A 130 8.22 1.21 -3.90
CA TRP A 130 7.04 2.05 -3.95
C TRP A 130 6.87 2.85 -2.67
N PHE A 131 6.43 4.09 -2.80
CA PHE A 131 5.78 4.83 -1.74
C PHE A 131 4.58 5.58 -2.31
N ILE A 132 3.40 5.26 -1.81
CA ILE A 132 2.13 5.85 -2.24
C ILE A 132 1.42 6.48 -1.06
N GLY A 133 0.67 7.53 -1.27
CA GLY A 133 -0.08 8.16 -0.20
C GLY A 133 -0.57 9.55 -0.52
N TYR A 134 -0.86 10.28 0.53
CA TYR A 134 -1.27 11.68 0.43
C TYR A 134 -0.89 12.48 1.68
N ILE A 135 -0.77 13.80 1.50
CA ILE A 135 -0.67 14.75 2.60
C ILE A 135 -1.98 15.53 2.65
N GLU A 136 -2.59 15.55 3.82
CA GLU A 136 -3.81 16.28 4.10
C GLU A 136 -3.53 17.44 5.03
N ASN A 137 -4.04 18.63 4.67
CA ASN A 137 -4.07 19.80 5.55
C ASN A 137 -5.44 20.49 5.48
N SER A 138 -5.61 21.60 6.20
CA SER A 138 -6.90 22.30 6.28
C SER A 138 -7.40 22.91 4.96
N GLN A 139 -6.57 22.95 3.90
CA GLN A 139 -6.88 23.60 2.63
C GLN A 139 -6.89 22.64 1.46
N ASN A 140 -5.94 21.69 1.45
CA ASN A 140 -5.69 20.80 0.30
C ASN A 140 -5.35 19.39 0.73
N THR A 141 -5.52 18.45 -0.21
CA THR A 141 -4.98 17.09 -0.14
C THR A 141 -4.09 16.87 -1.37
N TYR A 142 -2.84 16.48 -1.13
CA TYR A 142 -1.83 16.25 -2.16
C TYR A 142 -1.54 14.76 -2.27
N PHE A 143 -1.91 14.16 -3.38
CA PHE A 143 -1.69 12.73 -3.64
C PHE A 143 -0.35 12.52 -4.33
N PHE A 144 0.33 11.42 -3.99
CA PHE A 144 1.60 11.04 -4.58
C PHE A 144 1.72 9.54 -4.77
N ALA A 145 2.50 9.15 -5.78
CA ALA A 145 2.98 7.80 -5.99
C ALA A 145 4.39 7.86 -6.56
N THR A 146 5.35 7.39 -5.80
CA THR A 146 6.75 7.25 -6.24
C THR A 146 7.04 5.79 -6.49
N ASN A 147 7.51 5.48 -7.69
CA ASN A 147 8.02 4.17 -8.04
C ASN A 147 9.46 4.29 -8.52
N ILE A 148 10.33 3.48 -7.95
CA ILE A 148 11.73 3.34 -8.37
C ILE A 148 12.01 1.89 -8.77
N GLN A 149 12.76 1.71 -9.83
CA GLN A 149 13.15 0.39 -10.34
C GLN A 149 14.65 0.37 -10.64
N ALA A 150 15.33 -0.71 -10.24
CA ALA A 150 16.74 -0.94 -10.48
C ALA A 150 17.05 -2.44 -10.38
N GLU A 151 18.23 -2.84 -10.79
CA GLU A 151 18.69 -4.23 -10.62
C GLU A 151 18.84 -4.61 -9.13
N GLN A 152 19.11 -3.61 -8.26
CA GLN A 152 19.24 -3.78 -6.82
C GLN A 152 18.99 -2.44 -6.10
N GLN A 153 18.78 -2.49 -4.78
CA GLN A 153 18.60 -1.32 -3.91
C GLN A 153 17.35 -0.47 -4.17
N ALA A 154 16.42 -0.89 -5.02
CA ALA A 154 15.15 -0.21 -5.20
C ALA A 154 14.15 -0.68 -4.12
N SER A 155 14.12 0.02 -2.97
CA SER A 155 13.25 -0.32 -1.85
C SER A 155 12.19 0.76 -1.58
N GLY A 156 11.13 0.37 -0.87
CA GLY A 156 10.10 1.30 -0.44
C GLY A 156 10.61 2.40 0.50
N SER A 157 11.65 2.13 1.31
CA SER A 157 12.30 3.13 2.16
C SER A 157 12.99 4.21 1.32
N ILE A 158 13.71 3.83 0.26
CA ILE A 158 14.35 4.78 -0.66
C ILE A 158 13.28 5.59 -1.42
N ALA A 159 12.22 4.93 -1.89
CA ALA A 159 11.11 5.64 -2.54
C ALA A 159 10.45 6.66 -1.59
N SER A 160 10.29 6.30 -0.31
CA SER A 160 9.78 7.21 0.72
C SER A 160 10.69 8.41 0.95
N GLU A 161 11.99 8.19 1.09
CA GLU A 161 12.98 9.26 1.27
C GLU A 161 12.97 10.25 0.09
N ILE A 162 12.99 9.75 -1.14
CA ILE A 162 12.89 10.57 -2.35
C ILE A 162 11.59 11.40 -2.34
N THR A 163 10.47 10.76 -2.00
CA THR A 163 9.16 11.44 -1.97
C THR A 163 9.14 12.57 -0.97
N LEU A 164 9.60 12.31 0.27
CA LEU A 164 9.59 13.33 1.33
C LEU A 164 10.48 14.51 0.97
N ASN A 165 11.69 14.26 0.45
CA ASN A 165 12.58 15.31 0.00
C ASN A 165 11.97 16.18 -1.13
N LEU A 166 11.24 15.56 -2.07
CA LEU A 166 10.52 16.31 -3.11
C LEU A 166 9.38 17.14 -2.52
N LEU A 167 8.57 16.58 -1.64
CA LEU A 167 7.45 17.26 -1.01
C LEU A 167 7.91 18.44 -0.11
N GLU A 168 9.04 18.29 0.57
CA GLU A 168 9.70 19.38 1.31
C GLU A 168 10.17 20.49 0.36
N THR A 169 10.86 20.12 -0.73
CA THR A 169 11.34 21.08 -1.75
C THR A 169 10.17 21.87 -2.37
N MET A 170 9.01 21.22 -2.52
CA MET A 170 7.78 21.85 -3.03
C MET A 170 7.04 22.68 -1.97
N GLY A 171 7.48 22.68 -0.71
CA GLY A 171 6.81 23.38 0.40
C GLY A 171 5.47 22.74 0.82
N ILE A 172 5.24 21.48 0.46
CA ILE A 172 4.02 20.73 0.80
C ILE A 172 4.18 20.03 2.14
N TRP A 173 5.37 19.57 2.44
CA TRP A 173 5.74 18.90 3.69
C TRP A 173 6.87 19.66 4.38
N ASN A 174 6.67 20.00 5.69
CA ASN A 174 7.66 20.71 6.53
C ASN A 174 7.71 20.07 7.91
#